data_7b8fa3677cd092c7125858adf5bbd815
#
_entry.id   7b8fa3677cd092c7125858adf5bbd815
#
_cell.length_a   1.000
_cell.length_b   1.000
_cell.length_c   1.000
_cell.angle_alpha   90.00
_cell.angle_beta   90.00
_cell.angle_gamma   90.00
#
_symmetry.space_group_name_H-M   'P 1'
#
loop_
_entity.id
_entity.type
_entity.pdbx_description
1 polymer ?
#
loop_
_entity_poly.entity_id
_entity_poly.type
_entity_poly.pdbx_seq_one_letter_code
_entity_poly.pdbx_strand_id
1 'polypeptide(L)'
;MIGLRFRFAAPKPAPRPRPAAAPAPPPKPAPAPVAKPKPPPPPPPQPRAFIVFFDWDRADIRPDAMRVLEAAAAYAKDRGLVQVNLAGHADRSGPARYNMGLSLRRAQAVRDAFIRLGIAENNIALVAKGETQPLVATADGVREPRNRRVEIAF
;
A
#
# COMPACT_ATOMS: atom_id res chain seq x y z
N MET A 1 46.96 35.61 -97.34
CA MET A 1 46.84 36.28 -96.03
C MET A 1 46.62 35.24 -94.99
N ILE A 2 47.72 34.98 -94.23
CA ILE A 2 47.77 33.95 -93.24
C ILE A 2 47.57 34.55 -91.85
N GLY A 3 46.41 34.33 -91.22
CA GLY A 3 46.08 34.86 -89.90
C GLY A 3 46.50 33.87 -88.79
N LEU A 4 47.57 34.26 -88.08
CA LEU A 4 48.09 33.49 -86.93
C LEU A 4 47.24 33.76 -85.72
N ARG A 5 46.53 32.77 -85.20
CA ARG A 5 45.80 32.87 -83.91
C ARG A 5 46.63 32.29 -82.80
N PHE A 6 47.12 33.19 -81.94
CA PHE A 6 47.71 32.80 -80.68
C PHE A 6 46.66 32.40 -79.66
N ARG A 7 46.75 31.16 -79.21
CA ARG A 7 45.97 30.70 -78.05
C ARG A 7 46.79 30.92 -76.77
N PHE A 8 46.33 31.90 -76.00
CA PHE A 8 46.85 32.02 -74.63
C PHE A 8 46.27 30.91 -73.77
N ALA A 9 47.12 30.01 -73.26
CA ALA A 9 46.78 29.03 -72.28
C ALA A 9 46.66 29.72 -70.91
N ALA A 10 45.48 29.65 -70.27
CA ALA A 10 45.33 30.17 -68.92
C ALA A 10 46.15 29.35 -67.92
N PRO A 11 46.80 29.98 -66.95
CA PRO A 11 47.52 29.22 -65.94
C PRO A 11 46.59 28.45 -65.04
N LYS A 12 46.95 27.17 -64.79
CA LYS A 12 46.32 26.28 -63.88
C LYS A 12 46.23 26.83 -62.47
N PRO A 13 45.07 26.90 -61.81
CA PRO A 13 45.04 27.42 -60.43
C PRO A 13 45.78 26.45 -59.50
N ALA A 14 46.60 27.04 -58.64
CA ALA A 14 47.37 26.32 -57.62
C ALA A 14 46.42 25.59 -56.63
N PRO A 15 46.80 24.41 -56.17
CA PRO A 15 45.98 23.67 -55.19
C PRO A 15 45.89 24.50 -53.87
N ARG A 16 44.65 24.72 -53.44
CA ARG A 16 44.36 25.37 -52.15
C ARG A 16 44.97 24.48 -51.05
N PRO A 17 45.63 25.09 -50.06
CA PRO A 17 46.06 24.33 -48.88
C PRO A 17 44.84 23.74 -48.17
N ARG A 18 44.87 22.43 -47.89
CA ARG A 18 43.85 21.78 -47.03
C ARG A 18 43.90 22.45 -45.67
N PRO A 19 42.72 22.80 -45.11
CA PRO A 19 42.65 23.19 -43.70
C PRO A 19 43.25 22.06 -42.84
N ALA A 20 44.18 22.43 -41.96
CA ALA A 20 44.69 21.48 -40.99
C ALA A 20 43.53 20.88 -40.20
N ALA A 21 43.50 19.54 -40.12
CA ALA A 21 42.52 18.83 -39.32
C ALA A 21 42.57 19.34 -37.89
N ALA A 22 41.45 19.86 -37.43
CA ALA A 22 41.30 20.25 -36.04
C ALA A 22 41.60 19.03 -35.15
N PRO A 23 42.31 19.21 -34.03
CA PRO A 23 42.55 18.08 -33.12
C PRO A 23 41.22 17.47 -32.65
N ALA A 24 41.16 16.15 -32.75
CA ALA A 24 39.99 15.41 -32.30
C ALA A 24 39.67 15.74 -30.82
N PRO A 25 38.41 15.97 -30.46
CA PRO A 25 38.07 16.20 -29.08
C PRO A 25 38.47 14.98 -28.20
N PRO A 26 38.94 15.24 -26.96
CA PRO A 26 39.36 14.15 -26.09
C PRO A 26 38.21 13.12 -25.92
N PRO A 27 38.53 11.83 -25.83
CA PRO A 27 37.49 10.79 -25.64
C PRO A 27 36.69 11.13 -24.37
N LYS A 28 35.37 11.15 -24.51
CA LYS A 28 34.47 11.24 -23.35
C LYS A 28 34.86 10.15 -22.37
N PRO A 29 35.03 10.46 -21.08
CA PRO A 29 35.24 9.42 -20.08
C PRO A 29 34.12 8.37 -20.19
N ALA A 30 34.50 7.11 -20.27
CA ALA A 30 33.58 6.01 -20.28
C ALA A 30 32.65 6.11 -19.05
N PRO A 31 31.34 5.92 -19.19
CA PRO A 31 30.47 5.94 -18.02
C PRO A 31 30.97 4.88 -17.03
N ALA A 32 31.25 5.33 -15.80
CA ALA A 32 31.61 4.43 -14.72
C ALA A 32 30.56 3.31 -14.62
N PRO A 33 30.93 2.06 -14.28
CA PRO A 33 29.96 0.99 -14.11
C PRO A 33 28.89 1.46 -13.13
N VAL A 34 27.66 1.63 -13.64
CA VAL A 34 26.51 1.97 -12.82
C VAL A 34 26.36 0.78 -11.87
N ALA A 35 26.72 0.96 -10.61
CA ALA A 35 26.46 -0.03 -9.57
C ALA A 35 24.98 -0.37 -9.65
N LYS A 36 24.67 -1.65 -9.84
CA LYS A 36 23.28 -2.14 -9.86
C LYS A 36 22.60 -1.58 -8.61
N PRO A 37 21.45 -0.88 -8.73
CA PRO A 37 20.78 -0.34 -7.57
C PRO A 37 20.51 -1.49 -6.59
N LYS A 38 20.98 -1.34 -5.36
CA LYS A 38 20.70 -2.29 -4.29
C LYS A 38 19.19 -2.45 -4.23
N PRO A 39 18.64 -3.68 -4.22
CA PRO A 39 17.21 -3.86 -4.13
C PRO A 39 16.68 -3.06 -2.94
N PRO A 40 15.54 -2.38 -3.07
CA PRO A 40 14.96 -1.63 -1.97
C PRO A 40 14.81 -2.58 -0.77
N PRO A 41 15.01 -2.09 0.47
CA PRO A 41 14.78 -2.91 1.65
C PRO A 41 13.36 -3.46 1.58
N PRO A 42 13.13 -4.72 2.04
CA PRO A 42 11.79 -5.27 2.07
C PRO A 42 10.88 -4.30 2.82
N PRO A 43 9.64 -4.09 2.32
CA PRO A 43 8.70 -3.21 3.00
C PRO A 43 8.55 -3.67 4.46
N PRO A 44 8.41 -2.73 5.41
CA PRO A 44 8.19 -3.11 6.80
C PRO A 44 7.00 -4.07 6.88
N PRO A 45 7.04 -5.07 7.77
CA PRO A 45 5.96 -6.04 7.90
C PRO A 45 4.65 -5.26 8.12
N GLN A 46 3.75 -5.36 7.15
CA GLN A 46 2.46 -4.68 7.24
C GLN A 46 1.71 -5.23 8.46
N PRO A 47 1.08 -4.37 9.26
CA PRO A 47 0.27 -4.82 10.38
C PRO A 47 -0.77 -5.80 9.85
N ARG A 48 -0.77 -7.03 10.34
CA ARG A 48 -1.80 -7.99 9.97
C ARG A 48 -3.11 -7.56 10.62
N ALA A 49 -4.09 -7.25 9.78
CA ALA A 49 -5.45 -7.03 10.24
C ALA A 49 -6.18 -8.38 10.26
N PHE A 50 -6.85 -8.68 11.37
CA PHE A 50 -7.77 -9.81 11.47
C PHE A 50 -9.18 -9.26 11.48
N ILE A 51 -10.11 -10.00 10.88
CA ILE A 51 -11.51 -9.60 10.79
C ILE A 51 -12.38 -10.72 11.35
N VAL A 52 -13.29 -10.35 12.24
CA VAL A 52 -14.28 -11.24 12.83
C VAL A 52 -15.67 -10.78 12.41
N PHE A 53 -16.48 -11.70 11.89
CA PHE A 53 -17.84 -11.43 11.44
C PHE A 53 -18.88 -11.86 12.46
N PHE A 54 -20.02 -11.17 12.45
CA PHE A 54 -21.14 -11.39 13.38
C PHE A 54 -22.44 -11.63 12.64
N ASP A 55 -23.31 -12.38 13.30
CA ASP A 55 -24.68 -12.58 12.82
C ASP A 55 -25.51 -11.29 12.95
N TRP A 56 -26.64 -11.29 12.25
CA TRP A 56 -27.54 -10.15 12.29
C TRP A 56 -28.07 -9.92 13.70
N ASP A 57 -27.99 -8.67 14.12
CA ASP A 57 -28.42 -8.20 15.45
C ASP A 57 -27.78 -8.93 16.65
N ARG A 58 -26.62 -9.56 16.42
CA ARG A 58 -25.88 -10.29 17.45
C ARG A 58 -24.49 -9.69 17.68
N ALA A 59 -24.00 -9.89 18.92
CA ALA A 59 -22.65 -9.61 19.35
C ALA A 59 -21.93 -10.85 19.92
N ASP A 60 -22.56 -12.02 19.83
CA ASP A 60 -21.99 -13.27 20.30
C ASP A 60 -20.85 -13.71 19.38
N ILE A 61 -19.76 -14.19 19.97
CA ILE A 61 -18.61 -14.72 19.23
C ILE A 61 -18.91 -16.16 18.85
N ARG A 62 -18.99 -16.42 17.56
CA ARG A 62 -19.18 -17.76 17.01
C ARG A 62 -17.91 -18.61 17.15
N PRO A 63 -18.00 -19.95 17.10
CA PRO A 63 -16.83 -20.82 17.18
C PRO A 63 -15.78 -20.57 16.08
N ASP A 64 -16.20 -20.24 14.86
CA ASP A 64 -15.31 -19.85 13.76
C ASP A 64 -14.60 -18.51 14.04
N ALA A 65 -15.33 -17.54 14.57
CA ALA A 65 -14.78 -16.26 15.01
C ALA A 65 -13.78 -16.44 16.16
N MET A 66 -14.05 -17.34 17.10
CA MET A 66 -13.14 -17.63 18.21
C MET A 66 -11.78 -18.13 17.70
N ARG A 67 -11.74 -18.99 16.69
CA ARG A 67 -10.48 -19.45 16.07
C ARG A 67 -9.65 -18.30 15.49
N VAL A 68 -10.32 -17.32 14.89
CA VAL A 68 -9.64 -16.11 14.37
C VAL A 68 -9.05 -15.30 15.52
N LEU A 69 -9.77 -15.16 16.63
CA LEU A 69 -9.29 -14.45 17.82
C LEU A 69 -8.11 -15.17 18.49
N GLU A 70 -8.15 -16.50 18.58
CA GLU A 70 -7.03 -17.30 19.08
C GLU A 70 -5.78 -17.11 18.21
N ALA A 71 -5.93 -17.16 16.88
CA ALA A 71 -4.84 -16.92 15.95
C ALA A 71 -4.28 -15.49 16.07
N ALA A 72 -5.15 -14.50 16.24
CA ALA A 72 -4.77 -13.10 16.42
C ALA A 72 -4.04 -12.88 17.76
N ALA A 73 -4.52 -13.51 18.85
CA ALA A 73 -3.87 -13.43 20.15
C ALA A 73 -2.50 -14.14 20.17
N ALA A 74 -2.39 -15.30 19.51
CA ALA A 74 -1.11 -15.98 19.33
C ALA A 74 -0.12 -15.13 18.54
N TYR A 75 -0.57 -14.52 17.45
CA TYR A 75 0.25 -13.60 16.65
C TYR A 75 0.75 -12.40 17.46
N ALA A 76 -0.12 -11.79 18.28
CA ALA A 76 0.27 -10.67 19.14
C ALA A 76 1.34 -11.06 20.16
N LYS A 77 1.17 -12.22 20.80
CA LYS A 77 2.13 -12.75 21.79
C LYS A 77 3.48 -13.10 21.16
N ASP A 78 3.46 -13.81 20.03
CA ASP A 78 4.67 -14.23 19.31
C ASP A 78 5.52 -13.03 18.87
N ARG A 79 4.87 -11.92 18.51
CA ARG A 79 5.53 -10.69 18.07
C ARG A 79 5.80 -9.68 19.17
N GLY A 80 5.40 -9.96 20.40
CA GLY A 80 5.51 -9.01 21.51
C GLY A 80 4.72 -7.72 21.27
N LEU A 81 3.61 -7.79 20.53
CA LEU A 81 2.79 -6.62 20.22
C LEU A 81 2.02 -6.20 21.47
N VAL A 82 2.25 -4.97 21.88
CA VAL A 82 1.71 -4.45 23.14
C VAL A 82 0.36 -3.76 23.00
N GLN A 83 -0.08 -3.44 21.78
CA GLN A 83 -1.32 -2.69 21.56
C GLN A 83 -2.20 -3.35 20.51
N VAL A 84 -3.47 -3.49 20.84
CA VAL A 84 -4.52 -4.04 19.98
C VAL A 84 -5.60 -2.99 19.80
N ASN A 85 -5.93 -2.68 18.57
CA ASN A 85 -7.00 -1.74 18.23
C ASN A 85 -8.20 -2.51 17.67
N LEU A 86 -9.36 -2.35 18.31
CA LEU A 86 -10.61 -2.99 17.93
C LEU A 86 -11.57 -1.95 17.35
N ALA A 87 -11.96 -2.11 16.09
CA ALA A 87 -12.97 -1.27 15.45
C ALA A 87 -14.24 -2.09 15.17
N GLY A 88 -15.32 -1.80 15.89
CA GLY A 88 -16.61 -2.45 15.71
C GLY A 88 -17.46 -1.78 14.64
N HIS A 89 -18.11 -2.60 13.79
CA HIS A 89 -18.95 -2.15 12.68
C HIS A 89 -20.32 -2.84 12.69
N ALA A 90 -21.30 -2.18 12.11
CA ALA A 90 -22.63 -2.70 11.87
C ALA A 90 -23.03 -2.48 10.39
N ASP A 91 -24.02 -3.24 9.91
CA ASP A 91 -24.67 -2.95 8.64
C ASP A 91 -25.70 -1.80 8.80
N ARG A 92 -26.27 -1.34 7.68
CA ARG A 92 -27.22 -0.22 7.64
C ARG A 92 -28.69 -0.68 7.79
N SER A 93 -28.93 -1.85 8.39
CA SER A 93 -30.27 -2.43 8.51
C SER A 93 -31.10 -1.90 9.67
N GLY A 94 -30.56 -1.01 10.50
CA GLY A 94 -31.21 -0.40 11.65
C GLY A 94 -30.90 1.09 11.81
N PRO A 95 -31.48 1.75 12.81
CA PRO A 95 -31.15 3.15 13.10
C PRO A 95 -29.68 3.34 13.46
N ALA A 96 -29.05 4.44 12.98
CA ALA A 96 -27.65 4.73 13.21
C ALA A 96 -27.22 4.70 14.70
N ARG A 97 -28.07 5.25 15.58
CA ARG A 97 -27.84 5.21 17.02
C ARG A 97 -27.81 3.78 17.58
N TYR A 98 -28.70 2.93 17.10
CA TYR A 98 -28.74 1.52 17.48
C TYR A 98 -27.48 0.79 16.98
N ASN A 99 -27.12 1.00 15.72
CA ASN A 99 -25.94 0.40 15.08
C ASN A 99 -24.64 0.84 15.76
N MET A 100 -24.58 2.07 16.26
CA MET A 100 -23.46 2.52 17.08
C MET A 100 -23.34 1.69 18.38
N GLY A 101 -24.44 1.48 19.10
CA GLY A 101 -24.47 0.65 20.31
C GLY A 101 -24.16 -0.82 20.00
N LEU A 102 -24.66 -1.36 18.89
CA LEU A 102 -24.40 -2.75 18.49
C LEU A 102 -22.93 -2.97 18.13
N SER A 103 -22.33 -2.04 17.39
CA SER A 103 -20.90 -2.08 17.06
C SER A 103 -20.01 -2.02 18.30
N LEU A 104 -20.40 -1.23 19.30
CA LEU A 104 -19.71 -1.17 20.59
C LEU A 104 -19.78 -2.51 21.32
N ARG A 105 -20.98 -3.13 21.44
CA ARG A 105 -21.16 -4.44 22.08
C ARG A 105 -20.30 -5.53 21.39
N ARG A 106 -20.22 -5.52 20.06
CA ARG A 106 -19.36 -6.44 19.29
C ARG A 106 -17.89 -6.28 19.64
N ALA A 107 -17.41 -5.04 19.63
CA ALA A 107 -16.04 -4.76 19.99
C ALA A 107 -15.72 -5.12 21.45
N GLN A 108 -16.67 -4.91 22.39
CA GLN A 108 -16.54 -5.35 23.78
C GLN A 108 -16.45 -6.86 23.91
N ALA A 109 -17.30 -7.61 23.18
CA ALA A 109 -17.23 -9.08 23.18
C ALA A 109 -15.86 -9.60 22.71
N VAL A 110 -15.29 -8.98 21.67
CA VAL A 110 -13.94 -9.31 21.19
C VAL A 110 -12.89 -8.94 22.22
N ARG A 111 -12.98 -7.78 22.88
CA ARG A 111 -12.07 -7.39 23.96
C ARG A 111 -12.08 -8.43 25.08
N ASP A 112 -13.26 -8.81 25.53
CA ASP A 112 -13.42 -9.77 26.64
C ASP A 112 -12.86 -11.15 26.26
N ALA A 113 -12.96 -11.54 24.98
CA ALA A 113 -12.30 -12.75 24.48
C ALA A 113 -10.78 -12.61 24.49
N PHE A 114 -10.21 -11.48 24.06
CA PHE A 114 -8.77 -11.26 24.14
C PHE A 114 -8.22 -11.26 25.57
N ILE A 115 -8.96 -10.69 26.53
CA ILE A 115 -8.60 -10.74 27.94
C ILE A 115 -8.55 -12.19 28.43
N ARG A 116 -9.53 -13.03 28.08
CA ARG A 116 -9.51 -14.47 28.39
C ARG A 116 -8.35 -15.21 27.71
N LEU A 117 -7.94 -14.75 26.54
CA LEU A 117 -6.78 -15.27 25.82
C LEU A 117 -5.45 -14.72 26.35
N GLY A 118 -5.46 -13.89 27.41
CA GLY A 118 -4.27 -13.40 28.10
C GLY A 118 -3.65 -12.14 27.53
N ILE A 119 -4.40 -11.35 26.78
CA ILE A 119 -4.02 -9.98 26.40
C ILE A 119 -4.48 -9.04 27.52
N ALA A 120 -3.58 -8.19 28.00
CA ALA A 120 -3.90 -7.26 29.07
C ALA A 120 -4.92 -6.19 28.60
N GLU A 121 -5.91 -5.87 29.44
CA GLU A 121 -6.99 -4.95 29.09
C GLU A 121 -6.49 -3.55 28.72
N ASN A 122 -5.47 -3.05 29.40
CA ASN A 122 -4.86 -1.74 29.14
C ASN A 122 -4.14 -1.66 27.78
N ASN A 123 -3.93 -2.78 27.16
CA ASN A 123 -3.33 -2.86 25.81
C ASN A 123 -4.39 -2.90 24.69
N ILE A 124 -5.68 -2.86 25.04
CA ILE A 124 -6.77 -2.97 24.07
C ILE A 124 -7.48 -1.62 23.95
N ALA A 125 -7.33 -0.99 22.80
CA ALA A 125 -8.10 0.19 22.44
C ALA A 125 -9.36 -0.23 21.67
N LEU A 126 -10.51 0.39 21.98
CA LEU A 126 -11.79 0.03 21.42
C LEU A 126 -12.47 1.25 20.81
N VAL A 127 -12.93 1.12 19.56
CA VAL A 127 -13.65 2.16 18.84
C VAL A 127 -14.94 1.57 18.22
N ALA A 128 -16.07 2.22 18.49
CA ALA A 128 -17.33 1.91 17.81
C ALA A 128 -17.45 2.80 16.57
N LYS A 129 -17.66 2.21 15.39
CA LYS A 129 -17.85 2.89 14.11
C LYS A 129 -19.32 2.84 13.63
N GLY A 130 -20.14 2.00 14.25
CA GLY A 130 -21.52 1.80 13.78
C GLY A 130 -21.56 1.43 12.30
N GLU A 131 -22.40 2.11 11.54
CA GLU A 131 -22.58 1.95 10.11
C GLU A 131 -21.79 2.95 9.25
N THR A 132 -20.98 3.83 9.88
CA THR A 132 -20.35 4.98 9.19
C THR A 132 -19.21 4.59 8.25
N GLN A 133 -18.61 3.42 8.46
CA GLN A 133 -17.51 2.91 7.65
C GLN A 133 -17.83 1.50 7.14
N PRO A 134 -18.72 1.37 6.17
CA PRO A 134 -19.08 0.07 5.62
C PRO A 134 -17.92 -0.50 4.78
N LEU A 135 -17.71 -1.82 4.87
CA LEU A 135 -16.80 -2.54 3.98
C LEU A 135 -17.39 -2.62 2.56
N VAL A 136 -18.71 -2.80 2.52
CA VAL A 136 -19.49 -2.81 1.28
C VAL A 136 -20.52 -1.70 1.36
N ALA A 137 -20.46 -0.78 0.41
CA ALA A 137 -21.45 0.30 0.32
C ALA A 137 -22.84 -0.27 0.05
N THR A 138 -23.82 0.08 0.89
CA THR A 138 -25.21 -0.32 0.78
C THR A 138 -26.13 0.88 1.03
N ALA A 139 -27.35 0.81 0.51
CA ALA A 139 -28.40 1.73 0.90
C ALA A 139 -28.81 1.52 2.36
N ASP A 140 -29.53 2.48 2.91
CA ASP A 140 -30.12 2.35 4.26
C ASP A 140 -31.17 1.21 4.29
N GLY A 141 -31.26 0.52 5.39
CA GLY A 141 -32.15 -0.62 5.57
C GLY A 141 -31.64 -1.95 5.00
N VAL A 142 -30.53 -1.95 4.28
CA VAL A 142 -29.98 -3.18 3.66
C VAL A 142 -29.13 -3.95 4.66
N ARG A 143 -29.41 -5.27 4.74
CA ARG A 143 -28.59 -6.21 5.52
C ARG A 143 -27.40 -6.68 4.70
N GLU A 144 -26.19 -6.38 5.17
CA GLU A 144 -24.96 -6.81 4.53
C GLU A 144 -24.06 -7.52 5.55
N PRO A 145 -23.90 -8.85 5.43
CA PRO A 145 -23.10 -9.64 6.38
C PRO A 145 -21.66 -9.15 6.52
N ARG A 146 -21.03 -8.69 5.44
CA ARG A 146 -19.64 -8.21 5.44
C ARG A 146 -19.45 -6.90 6.23
N ASN A 147 -20.52 -6.13 6.41
CA ASN A 147 -20.48 -4.92 7.23
C ASN A 147 -20.61 -5.22 8.73
N ARG A 148 -21.04 -6.42 9.12
CA ARG A 148 -21.19 -6.85 10.52
C ARG A 148 -19.89 -7.48 11.02
N ARG A 149 -18.91 -6.65 11.33
CA ARG A 149 -17.56 -7.11 11.64
C ARG A 149 -16.91 -6.33 12.79
N VAL A 150 -15.87 -6.92 13.33
CA VAL A 150 -14.85 -6.22 14.14
C VAL A 150 -13.52 -6.39 13.45
N GLU A 151 -12.85 -5.29 13.20
CA GLU A 151 -11.49 -5.24 12.68
C GLU A 151 -10.51 -5.19 13.86
N ILE A 152 -9.46 -5.99 13.78
CA ILE A 152 -8.42 -6.12 14.80
C ILE A 152 -7.12 -5.71 14.14
N ALA A 153 -6.50 -4.64 14.61
CA ALA A 153 -5.21 -4.16 14.15
C ALA A 153 -4.21 -4.11 15.32
N PHE A 154 -2.95 -4.43 15.01
CA PHE A 154 -1.84 -4.45 15.95
C PHE A 154 -0.83 -3.37 15.58
#